data_1f40e1fe1e83f97784d24b3dff3c460f
#
_entry.id   1f40e1fe1e83f97784d24b3dff3c460f
#
_cell.length_a   1.000
_cell.length_b   1.000
_cell.length_c   1.000
_cell.angle_alpha   90.00
_cell.angle_beta   90.00
_cell.angle_gamma   90.00
#
_symmetry.space_group_name_H-M   'P 1'
#
loop_
_entity.id
_entity.type
_entity.pdbx_description
1 polymer ?
#
loop_
_entity_poly.entity_id
_entity_poly.type
_entity_poly.pdbx_seq_one_letter_code
_entity_poly.pdbx_strand_id
1 'polypeptide(L)'
;MKMKRNVLNSQDSLRLQVYIAHCGVASRRAAEQIILDGRVSVNGKVVCELGTKVSGDDKVFVDGNQIFLEQTKRYVLLNKPAGYVCSSVDEKGRDTAVDLLKEKYSERLYNIGRLDMYSKGMIFFTNDGDFAAKLSHPSSQLEKEYIVETSQDVPVEFTKAFEKGIRIENSFYKCKKCEILKPRKIKIVLIEGKNREIRRVLESQNIGTKSLVRVRIGCVN
;
A
#
# COMPACT_ATOMS: atom_id res chain seq x y z
N MET A 1 -11.78 18.21 -26.90
CA MET A 1 -11.54 16.76 -26.77
C MET A 1 -12.39 16.24 -25.62
N LYS A 2 -13.50 15.53 -25.89
CA LYS A 2 -14.40 15.05 -24.85
C LYS A 2 -13.68 13.93 -24.08
N MET A 3 -13.34 14.17 -22.80
CA MET A 3 -12.87 13.12 -21.90
C MET A 3 -13.94 12.02 -21.84
N LYS A 4 -13.55 10.79 -22.21
CA LYS A 4 -14.39 9.61 -21.99
C LYS A 4 -14.57 9.48 -20.46
N ARG A 5 -15.80 9.66 -19.98
CA ARG A 5 -16.17 9.33 -18.60
C ARG A 5 -15.81 7.85 -18.40
N ASN A 6 -15.05 7.53 -17.35
CA ASN A 6 -14.92 6.16 -16.88
C ASN A 6 -16.29 5.75 -16.32
N VAL A 7 -17.18 5.35 -17.20
CA VAL A 7 -18.47 4.77 -16.86
C VAL A 7 -18.23 3.28 -16.83
N LEU A 8 -18.58 2.61 -15.73
CA LEU A 8 -18.79 1.17 -15.77
C LEU A 8 -19.74 0.90 -16.94
N ASN A 9 -19.37 -0.01 -17.83
CA ASN A 9 -20.31 -0.46 -18.84
C ASN A 9 -21.50 -1.13 -18.11
N SER A 10 -22.69 -1.04 -18.67
CA SER A 10 -23.89 -1.69 -18.12
C SER A 10 -23.72 -3.21 -17.91
N GLN A 11 -22.73 -3.84 -18.57
CA GLN A 11 -22.38 -5.24 -18.41
C GLN A 11 -21.36 -5.51 -17.28
N ASP A 12 -20.62 -4.50 -16.82
CA ASP A 12 -19.63 -4.63 -15.75
C ASP A 12 -20.29 -4.43 -14.39
N SER A 13 -20.22 -5.40 -13.51
CA SER A 13 -20.76 -5.28 -12.15
C SER A 13 -19.65 -5.27 -11.11
N LEU A 14 -19.73 -4.33 -10.16
CA LEU A 14 -18.84 -4.24 -9.00
C LEU A 14 -19.57 -4.59 -7.72
N ARG A 15 -18.89 -5.18 -6.75
CA ARG A 15 -19.43 -5.26 -5.39
C ARG A 15 -19.64 -3.86 -4.84
N LEU A 16 -20.76 -3.61 -4.16
CA LEU A 16 -21.16 -2.30 -3.67
C LEU A 16 -20.08 -1.62 -2.81
N GLN A 17 -19.40 -2.34 -1.91
CA GLN A 17 -18.29 -1.79 -1.13
C GLN A 17 -17.08 -1.38 -1.99
N VAL A 18 -16.88 -2.03 -3.13
CA VAL A 18 -15.81 -1.66 -4.08
C VAL A 18 -16.21 -0.40 -4.83
N TYR A 19 -17.47 -0.30 -5.26
CA TYR A 19 -18.02 0.88 -5.91
C TYR A 19 -17.89 2.12 -5.00
N ILE A 20 -18.35 2.03 -3.74
CA ILE A 20 -18.25 3.10 -2.73
C ILE A 20 -16.77 3.53 -2.54
N ALA A 21 -15.86 2.57 -2.50
CA ALA A 21 -14.43 2.87 -2.37
C ALA A 21 -13.85 3.56 -3.62
N HIS A 22 -14.31 3.19 -4.82
CA HIS A 22 -13.92 3.83 -6.08
C HIS A 22 -14.54 5.23 -6.26
N CYS A 23 -15.61 5.52 -5.54
CA CYS A 23 -16.18 6.86 -5.44
C CYS A 23 -15.44 7.77 -4.43
N GLY A 24 -14.38 7.27 -3.78
CA GLY A 24 -13.61 8.04 -2.80
C GLY A 24 -14.25 8.20 -1.43
N VAL A 25 -15.45 7.66 -1.20
CA VAL A 25 -16.23 7.85 0.04
C VAL A 25 -15.55 7.21 1.25
N ALA A 26 -15.14 5.94 1.12
CA ALA A 26 -14.58 5.17 2.23
C ALA A 26 -13.59 4.10 1.76
N SER A 27 -12.86 3.45 2.69
CA SER A 27 -12.15 2.22 2.38
C SER A 27 -13.14 1.08 2.15
N ARG A 28 -12.73 0.00 1.47
CA ARG A 28 -13.62 -1.17 1.25
C ARG A 28 -14.20 -1.72 2.55
N ARG A 29 -13.39 -1.84 3.61
CA ARG A 29 -13.87 -2.30 4.94
C ARG A 29 -14.79 -1.30 5.62
N ALA A 30 -14.49 -0.01 5.55
CA ALA A 30 -15.39 1.01 6.08
C ALA A 30 -16.70 1.09 5.28
N ALA A 31 -16.65 0.88 3.96
CA ALA A 31 -17.83 0.80 3.13
C ALA A 31 -18.73 -0.40 3.48
N GLU A 32 -18.14 -1.54 3.85
CA GLU A 32 -18.90 -2.69 4.38
C GLU A 32 -19.68 -2.31 5.64
N GLN A 33 -19.07 -1.56 6.55
CA GLN A 33 -19.77 -1.08 7.76
C GLN A 33 -20.88 -0.10 7.41
N ILE A 34 -20.65 0.87 6.51
CA ILE A 34 -21.65 1.82 6.04
C ILE A 34 -22.86 1.10 5.41
N ILE A 35 -22.64 0.00 4.70
CA ILE A 35 -23.70 -0.83 4.13
C ILE A 35 -24.50 -1.52 5.25
N LEU A 36 -23.81 -2.17 6.20
CA LEU A 36 -24.46 -2.86 7.33
C LEU A 36 -25.29 -1.90 8.20
N ASP A 37 -24.83 -0.66 8.34
CA ASP A 37 -25.53 0.39 9.10
C ASP A 37 -26.79 0.93 8.35
N GLY A 38 -27.13 0.41 7.16
CA GLY A 38 -28.29 0.84 6.38
C GLY A 38 -28.17 2.25 5.79
N ARG A 39 -26.97 2.80 5.68
CA ARG A 39 -26.68 4.14 5.18
C ARG A 39 -26.56 4.23 3.66
N VAL A 40 -26.70 3.08 2.96
CA VAL A 40 -26.58 3.00 1.50
C VAL A 40 -27.92 2.67 0.87
N SER A 41 -28.28 3.37 -0.19
CA SER A 41 -29.39 2.96 -1.04
C SER A 41 -28.98 2.83 -2.50
N VAL A 42 -29.58 1.86 -3.17
CA VAL A 42 -29.41 1.59 -4.60
C VAL A 42 -30.76 1.65 -5.27
N ASN A 43 -30.93 2.51 -6.26
CA ASN A 43 -32.19 2.72 -6.99
C ASN A 43 -33.39 3.00 -6.05
N GLY A 44 -33.13 3.75 -4.97
CA GLY A 44 -34.14 4.12 -3.97
C GLY A 44 -34.46 3.07 -2.91
N LYS A 45 -33.79 1.92 -2.92
CA LYS A 45 -33.95 0.87 -1.91
C LYS A 45 -32.73 0.81 -1.00
N VAL A 46 -32.92 0.80 0.33
CA VAL A 46 -31.83 0.61 1.30
C VAL A 46 -31.26 -0.80 1.15
N VAL A 47 -29.92 -0.88 1.18
CA VAL A 47 -29.17 -2.12 1.07
C VAL A 47 -28.31 -2.30 2.32
N CYS A 48 -28.53 -3.42 3.03
CA CYS A 48 -27.75 -3.82 4.21
C CYS A 48 -26.95 -5.09 4.00
N GLU A 49 -27.04 -5.74 2.81
CA GLU A 49 -26.39 -7.01 2.54
C GLU A 49 -25.03 -6.83 1.88
N LEU A 50 -24.02 -7.48 2.48
CA LEU A 50 -22.70 -7.57 1.90
C LEU A 50 -22.71 -8.47 0.66
N GLY A 51 -21.89 -8.11 -0.33
CA GLY A 51 -21.83 -8.86 -1.58
C GLY A 51 -22.78 -8.38 -2.67
N THR A 52 -23.72 -7.48 -2.36
CA THR A 52 -24.54 -6.78 -3.35
C THR A 52 -23.67 -6.21 -4.46
N LYS A 53 -24.11 -6.36 -5.70
CA LYS A 53 -23.43 -5.84 -6.89
C LYS A 53 -24.21 -4.69 -7.49
N VAL A 54 -23.48 -3.75 -8.06
CA VAL A 54 -24.03 -2.60 -8.79
C VAL A 54 -23.35 -2.46 -10.15
N SER A 55 -24.10 -1.99 -11.13
CA SER A 55 -23.67 -1.71 -12.50
C SER A 55 -23.53 -0.21 -12.75
N GLY A 56 -23.12 0.17 -13.95
CA GLY A 56 -22.99 1.58 -14.34
C GLY A 56 -24.32 2.35 -14.38
N ASP A 57 -25.43 1.65 -14.52
CA ASP A 57 -26.78 2.24 -14.62
C ASP A 57 -27.44 2.47 -13.24
N ASP A 58 -26.87 1.86 -12.19
CA ASP A 58 -27.43 1.96 -10.84
C ASP A 58 -27.12 3.32 -10.19
N LYS A 59 -28.15 3.90 -9.55
CA LYS A 59 -28.03 5.11 -8.76
C LYS A 59 -27.73 4.74 -7.32
N VAL A 60 -26.50 5.01 -6.87
CA VAL A 60 -26.04 4.69 -5.52
C VAL A 60 -25.96 5.94 -4.69
N PHE A 61 -26.51 5.90 -3.47
CA PHE A 61 -26.50 6.99 -2.51
C PHE A 61 -25.88 6.51 -1.20
N VAL A 62 -25.12 7.38 -0.55
CA VAL A 62 -24.59 7.20 0.81
C VAL A 62 -25.05 8.41 1.64
N ASP A 63 -25.72 8.17 2.76
CA ASP A 63 -26.29 9.21 3.62
C ASP A 63 -27.17 10.21 2.84
N GLY A 64 -27.96 9.72 1.88
CA GLY A 64 -28.83 10.53 1.02
C GLY A 64 -28.12 11.26 -0.13
N ASN A 65 -26.79 11.25 -0.20
CA ASN A 65 -26.03 11.91 -1.27
C ASN A 65 -25.69 10.91 -2.37
N GLN A 66 -25.99 11.23 -3.61
CA GLN A 66 -25.61 10.40 -4.75
C GLN A 66 -24.08 10.43 -4.93
N ILE A 67 -23.50 9.24 -5.09
CA ILE A 67 -22.06 9.08 -5.28
C ILE A 67 -21.75 8.65 -6.71
N PHE A 68 -20.56 9.05 -7.20
CA PHE A 68 -20.09 8.79 -8.55
C PHE A 68 -18.65 8.29 -8.51
N LEU A 69 -18.28 7.45 -9.47
CA LEU A 69 -16.89 6.99 -9.63
C LEU A 69 -15.95 8.18 -9.85
N GLU A 70 -14.83 8.17 -9.14
CA GLU A 70 -13.77 9.16 -9.35
C GLU A 70 -13.24 9.08 -10.80
N GLN A 71 -13.33 10.22 -11.50
CA GLN A 71 -12.93 10.32 -12.92
C GLN A 71 -11.42 10.47 -13.08
N THR A 72 -10.77 11.15 -12.13
CA THR A 72 -9.35 11.43 -12.18
C THR A 72 -8.57 10.39 -11.42
N LYS A 73 -7.78 9.58 -12.11
CA LYS A 73 -6.84 8.64 -11.48
C LYS A 73 -5.57 9.37 -11.09
N ARG A 74 -5.09 9.11 -9.87
CA ARG A 74 -3.85 9.66 -9.33
C ARG A 74 -2.83 8.57 -9.09
N TYR A 75 -1.59 8.84 -9.47
CA TYR A 75 -0.43 7.98 -9.26
C TYR A 75 0.67 8.84 -8.68
N VAL A 76 0.91 8.71 -7.39
CA VAL A 76 1.81 9.58 -6.64
C VAL A 76 2.95 8.76 -6.07
N LEU A 77 4.18 9.18 -6.30
CA LEU A 77 5.36 8.66 -5.65
C LEU A 77 5.74 9.62 -4.52
N LEU A 78 5.72 9.14 -3.28
CA LEU A 78 6.15 9.88 -2.11
C LEU A 78 7.50 9.37 -1.63
N ASN A 79 8.44 10.27 -1.37
CA ASN A 79 9.61 9.99 -0.54
C ASN A 79 9.19 10.13 0.93
N LYS A 80 8.71 9.03 1.51
CA LYS A 80 8.18 9.02 2.88
C LYS A 80 9.27 9.35 3.89
N PRO A 81 9.12 10.36 4.74
CA PRO A 81 10.00 10.58 5.87
C PRO A 81 9.81 9.53 6.98
N ALA A 82 10.74 9.44 7.92
CA ALA A 82 10.54 8.68 9.15
C ALA A 82 9.48 9.36 10.05
N GLY A 83 8.86 8.59 10.94
CA GLY A 83 7.85 9.08 11.88
C GLY A 83 6.41 8.88 11.41
N TYR A 84 6.15 8.68 10.15
CA TYR A 84 4.83 8.49 9.57
C TYR A 84 4.48 7.02 9.38
N VAL A 85 3.26 6.61 9.74
CA VAL A 85 2.76 5.25 9.51
C VAL A 85 2.09 5.12 8.15
N CYS A 86 2.20 3.93 7.53
CA CYS A 86 1.51 3.60 6.28
C CYS A 86 0.15 2.97 6.59
N SER A 87 -0.78 3.79 7.06
CA SER A 87 -2.18 3.45 7.28
C SER A 87 -3.07 4.55 6.72
N SER A 88 -4.29 4.24 6.33
CA SER A 88 -5.28 5.24 5.93
C SER A 88 -5.93 5.92 7.14
N VAL A 89 -5.94 5.23 8.29
CA VAL A 89 -6.41 5.72 9.60
C VAL A 89 -5.51 5.08 10.64
N ASP A 90 -5.10 5.84 11.65
CA ASP A 90 -4.32 5.32 12.77
C ASP A 90 -5.10 5.44 14.07
N GLU A 91 -5.39 4.31 14.71
CA GLU A 91 -6.15 4.24 15.96
C GLU A 91 -5.39 4.84 17.16
N LYS A 92 -4.07 5.03 17.01
CA LYS A 92 -3.20 5.59 18.06
C LYS A 92 -2.91 7.08 17.87
N GLY A 93 -3.56 7.72 16.90
CA GLY A 93 -3.39 9.16 16.62
C GLY A 93 -2.01 9.55 16.09
N ARG A 94 -1.25 8.61 15.50
CA ARG A 94 0.06 8.90 14.89
C ARG A 94 -0.16 9.48 13.50
N ASP A 95 0.76 10.36 13.08
CA ASP A 95 0.76 10.92 11.74
C ASP A 95 0.84 9.81 10.68
N THR A 96 0.01 9.91 9.65
CA THR A 96 0.00 8.95 8.56
C THR A 96 0.68 9.50 7.32
N ALA A 97 1.29 8.63 6.53
CA ALA A 97 1.97 9.05 5.31
C ALA A 97 1.00 9.65 4.27
N VAL A 98 -0.30 9.33 4.32
CA VAL A 98 -1.31 9.93 3.45
C VAL A 98 -1.63 11.37 3.85
N ASP A 99 -1.44 11.76 5.12
CA ASP A 99 -1.67 13.14 5.57
C ASP A 99 -0.76 14.13 4.85
N LEU A 100 0.45 13.71 4.49
CA LEU A 100 1.39 14.52 3.70
C LEU A 100 0.90 14.87 2.28
N LEU A 101 -0.16 14.21 1.82
CA LEU A 101 -0.72 14.39 0.48
C LEU A 101 -2.06 15.15 0.49
N LYS A 102 -2.71 15.30 1.64
CA LYS A 102 -4.07 15.88 1.76
C LYS A 102 -4.18 17.31 1.25
N GLU A 103 -3.13 18.12 1.42
CA GLU A 103 -3.15 19.50 0.93
C GLU A 103 -3.04 19.61 -0.60
N LYS A 104 -2.51 18.56 -1.26
CA LYS A 104 -2.25 18.58 -2.70
C LYS A 104 -3.31 17.86 -3.52
N TYR A 105 -4.03 16.92 -2.91
CA TYR A 105 -4.98 16.05 -3.59
C TYR A 105 -6.28 15.98 -2.81
N SER A 106 -7.38 16.29 -3.49
CA SER A 106 -8.74 16.17 -2.94
C SER A 106 -9.24 14.72 -2.98
N GLU A 107 -8.69 13.91 -3.90
CA GLU A 107 -9.05 12.51 -4.05
C GLU A 107 -8.53 11.69 -2.86
N ARG A 108 -9.29 10.67 -2.49
CA ARG A 108 -8.90 9.75 -1.42
C ARG A 108 -7.80 8.80 -1.88
N LEU A 109 -6.56 9.15 -1.56
CA LEU A 109 -5.39 8.32 -1.87
C LEU A 109 -5.12 7.27 -0.79
N TYR A 110 -4.55 6.14 -1.19
CA TYR A 110 -4.05 5.09 -0.30
C TYR A 110 -2.73 4.52 -0.81
N ASN A 111 -1.90 4.04 0.13
CA ASN A 111 -0.57 3.52 -0.17
C ASN A 111 -0.61 2.14 -0.82
N ILE A 112 0.30 1.91 -1.77
CA ILE A 112 0.56 0.60 -2.37
C ILE A 112 1.72 -0.06 -1.62
N GLY A 113 1.41 -1.08 -0.84
CA GLY A 113 2.35 -1.67 0.10
C GLY A 113 2.61 -0.77 1.30
N ARG A 114 3.61 -1.11 2.10
CA ARG A 114 3.91 -0.38 3.34
C ARG A 114 5.42 -0.18 3.51
N LEU A 115 5.75 0.85 4.28
CA LEU A 115 7.02 1.03 4.97
C LEU A 115 6.72 1.15 6.47
N ASP A 116 7.60 0.62 7.29
CA ASP A 116 7.53 0.83 8.75
C ASP A 116 7.63 2.31 9.10
N MET A 117 7.16 2.71 10.27
CA MET A 117 7.16 4.09 10.74
C MET A 117 8.53 4.76 10.60
N TYR A 118 9.59 4.09 11.00
CA TYR A 118 10.97 4.60 10.96
C TYR A 118 11.73 4.27 9.67
N SER A 119 11.10 3.62 8.70
CA SER A 119 11.66 3.41 7.36
C SER A 119 11.30 4.58 6.46
N LYS A 120 12.24 4.96 5.60
CA LYS A 120 12.13 6.11 4.69
C LYS A 120 12.08 5.67 3.24
N GLY A 121 11.80 6.60 2.35
CA GLY A 121 11.97 6.43 0.91
C GLY A 121 10.68 6.17 0.16
N MET A 122 10.82 5.59 -0.99
CA MET A 122 9.79 5.53 -2.03
C MET A 122 8.58 4.70 -1.61
N ILE A 123 7.40 5.28 -1.76
CA ILE A 123 6.11 4.58 -1.61
C ILE A 123 5.10 5.18 -2.58
N PHE A 124 4.35 4.31 -3.27
CA PHE A 124 3.28 4.74 -4.16
C PHE A 124 1.98 4.97 -3.41
N PHE A 125 1.25 6.00 -3.84
CA PHE A 125 -0.13 6.26 -3.48
C PHE A 125 -1.00 6.37 -4.71
N THR A 126 -2.24 5.93 -4.63
CA THR A 126 -3.21 5.99 -5.73
C THR A 126 -4.64 5.96 -5.22
N ASN A 127 -5.58 6.34 -6.05
CA ASN A 127 -7.01 6.05 -5.92
C ASN A 127 -7.47 4.97 -6.93
N ASP A 128 -6.53 4.40 -7.71
CA ASP A 128 -6.80 3.34 -8.66
C ASP A 128 -6.61 1.96 -8.03
N GLY A 129 -7.73 1.28 -7.72
CA GLY A 129 -7.72 -0.02 -7.07
C GLY A 129 -7.10 -1.13 -7.93
N ASP A 130 -7.30 -1.08 -9.24
CA ASP A 130 -6.77 -2.09 -10.16
C ASP A 130 -5.26 -1.96 -10.32
N PHE A 131 -4.77 -0.74 -10.40
CA PHE A 131 -3.34 -0.46 -10.40
C PHE A 131 -2.69 -0.92 -9.10
N ALA A 132 -3.28 -0.57 -7.95
CA ALA A 132 -2.79 -1.00 -6.65
C ALA A 132 -2.76 -2.52 -6.51
N ALA A 133 -3.81 -3.21 -6.95
CA ALA A 133 -3.88 -4.66 -6.93
C ALA A 133 -2.78 -5.30 -7.79
N LYS A 134 -2.57 -4.81 -9.01
CA LYS A 134 -1.50 -5.30 -9.90
C LYS A 134 -0.11 -5.17 -9.28
N LEU A 135 0.20 -4.03 -8.67
CA LEU A 135 1.51 -3.81 -8.05
C LEU A 135 1.70 -4.57 -6.73
N SER A 136 0.62 -4.77 -5.96
CA SER A 136 0.69 -5.45 -4.67
C SER A 136 0.63 -6.96 -4.77
N HIS A 137 0.16 -7.52 -5.88
CA HIS A 137 -0.02 -8.95 -6.01
C HIS A 137 1.34 -9.68 -5.97
N PRO A 138 1.47 -10.79 -5.23
CA PRO A 138 2.73 -11.54 -5.15
C PRO A 138 3.29 -11.97 -6.50
N SER A 139 2.44 -12.25 -7.49
CA SER A 139 2.86 -12.63 -8.85
C SER A 139 3.54 -11.49 -9.63
N SER A 140 3.40 -10.24 -9.18
CA SER A 140 4.10 -9.11 -9.81
C SER A 140 5.61 -9.20 -9.66
N GLN A 141 6.08 -9.94 -8.65
CA GLN A 141 7.49 -10.11 -8.29
C GLN A 141 8.28 -8.80 -8.30
N LEU A 142 7.62 -7.72 -7.89
CA LEU A 142 8.15 -6.37 -7.98
C LEU A 142 9.33 -6.18 -7.01
N GLU A 143 10.50 -5.98 -7.57
CA GLU A 143 11.70 -5.74 -6.79
C GLU A 143 11.64 -4.43 -6.02
N LYS A 144 12.13 -4.48 -4.79
CA LYS A 144 12.28 -3.31 -3.91
C LYS A 144 13.72 -3.27 -3.42
N GLU A 145 14.41 -2.18 -3.70
CA GLU A 145 15.80 -1.99 -3.29
C GLU A 145 15.87 -1.05 -2.10
N TYR A 146 16.68 -1.46 -1.13
CA TYR A 146 16.86 -0.74 0.13
C TYR A 146 18.34 -0.46 0.37
N ILE A 147 18.63 0.74 0.83
CA ILE A 147 19.91 1.10 1.45
C ILE A 147 19.73 1.08 2.95
N VAL A 148 20.58 0.32 3.63
CA VAL A 148 20.53 0.13 5.08
C VAL A 148 21.84 0.58 5.69
N GLU A 149 21.78 1.44 6.70
CA GLU A 149 22.89 1.77 7.56
C GLU A 149 22.76 1.05 8.89
N THR A 150 23.83 0.41 9.33
CA THR A 150 23.89 -0.45 10.51
C THR A 150 24.71 0.17 11.62
N SER A 151 24.51 -0.30 12.86
CA SER A 151 25.29 0.14 14.02
C SER A 151 26.68 -0.48 14.08
N GLN A 152 26.84 -1.69 13.53
CA GLN A 152 28.10 -2.43 13.43
C GLN A 152 28.44 -2.71 11.98
N ASP A 153 29.66 -3.15 11.74
CA ASP A 153 30.10 -3.64 10.45
C ASP A 153 29.34 -4.93 10.07
N VAL A 154 29.00 -5.07 8.81
CA VAL A 154 28.26 -6.23 8.31
C VAL A 154 29.24 -7.28 7.79
N PRO A 155 29.27 -8.49 8.36
CA PRO A 155 30.12 -9.57 7.86
C PRO A 155 29.73 -9.99 6.44
N VAL A 156 30.71 -10.41 5.63
CA VAL A 156 30.46 -10.92 4.26
C VAL A 156 29.59 -12.17 4.29
N GLU A 157 29.74 -13.00 5.32
CA GLU A 157 28.96 -14.21 5.53
C GLU A 157 27.47 -13.94 5.67
N PHE A 158 27.10 -12.79 6.28
CA PHE A 158 25.72 -12.35 6.39
C PHE A 158 25.05 -12.17 5.03
N THR A 159 25.73 -11.57 4.06
CA THR A 159 25.14 -11.32 2.75
C THR A 159 24.81 -12.64 2.05
N LYS A 160 25.72 -13.60 2.08
CA LYS A 160 25.52 -14.93 1.50
C LYS A 160 24.43 -15.72 2.23
N ALA A 161 24.38 -15.61 3.57
CA ALA A 161 23.35 -16.24 4.37
C ALA A 161 21.97 -15.68 4.04
N PHE A 162 21.80 -14.36 3.91
CA PHE A 162 20.52 -13.75 3.60
C PHE A 162 20.06 -14.06 2.17
N GLU A 163 20.97 -14.18 1.20
CA GLU A 163 20.65 -14.61 -0.17
C GLU A 163 20.26 -16.10 -0.24
N LYS A 164 20.87 -16.96 0.57
CA LYS A 164 20.44 -18.36 0.70
C LYS A 164 19.13 -18.50 1.45
N GLY A 165 18.90 -17.66 2.43
CA GLY A 165 17.74 -17.61 3.30
C GLY A 165 18.07 -17.94 4.75
N ILE A 166 17.48 -17.18 5.65
CA ILE A 166 17.67 -17.29 7.11
C ILE A 166 16.31 -17.66 7.73
N ARG A 167 16.30 -18.70 8.56
CA ARG A 167 15.13 -19.07 9.34
C ARG A 167 15.21 -18.38 10.70
N ILE A 168 14.17 -17.65 11.05
CA ILE A 168 14.01 -17.00 12.36
C ILE A 168 12.65 -17.45 12.88
N GLU A 169 12.66 -18.19 13.96
CA GLU A 169 11.45 -18.82 14.51
C GLU A 169 10.74 -19.66 13.42
N ASN A 170 9.45 -19.40 13.18
CA ASN A 170 8.63 -20.09 12.19
C ASN A 170 8.65 -19.42 10.78
N SER A 171 9.48 -18.40 10.58
CA SER A 171 9.54 -17.64 9.34
C SER A 171 10.84 -17.82 8.61
N PHE A 172 10.78 -17.95 7.28
CA PHE A 172 11.93 -18.00 6.41
C PHE A 172 12.06 -16.68 5.66
N TYR A 173 13.23 -16.05 5.73
CA TYR A 173 13.54 -14.75 5.15
C TYR A 173 14.62 -14.90 4.09
N LYS A 174 14.40 -14.37 2.90
CA LYS A 174 15.35 -14.47 1.78
C LYS A 174 15.33 -13.21 0.96
N CYS A 175 16.49 -12.62 0.71
CA CYS A 175 16.63 -11.54 -0.26
C CYS A 175 17.04 -12.07 -1.64
N LYS A 176 16.74 -11.30 -2.69
CA LYS A 176 17.22 -11.57 -4.04
C LYS A 176 18.71 -11.26 -4.16
N LYS A 177 19.16 -10.15 -3.54
CA LYS A 177 20.55 -9.71 -3.54
C LYS A 177 20.85 -8.93 -2.26
N CYS A 178 22.05 -9.15 -1.71
CA CYS A 178 22.59 -8.38 -0.60
C CYS A 178 24.06 -8.02 -0.90
N GLU A 179 24.40 -6.74 -0.88
CA GLU A 179 25.70 -6.23 -1.27
C GLU A 179 26.23 -5.25 -0.22
N ILE A 180 27.49 -5.42 0.20
CA ILE A 180 28.16 -4.48 1.10
C ILE A 180 28.69 -3.31 0.27
N LEU A 181 28.16 -2.10 0.52
CA LEU A 181 28.64 -0.88 -0.10
C LEU A 181 29.78 -0.24 0.69
N LYS A 182 29.69 -0.33 2.02
CA LYS A 182 30.69 0.10 3.02
C LYS A 182 30.54 -0.79 4.25
N PRO A 183 31.52 -0.84 5.18
CA PRO A 183 31.43 -1.72 6.37
C PRO A 183 30.10 -1.67 7.12
N ARG A 184 29.48 -0.49 7.23
CA ARG A 184 28.19 -0.26 7.91
C ARG A 184 27.08 0.17 6.97
N LYS A 185 27.17 -0.15 5.68
CA LYS A 185 26.18 0.23 4.69
C LYS A 185 26.01 -0.88 3.67
N ILE A 186 24.80 -1.41 3.59
CA ILE A 186 24.46 -2.50 2.66
C ILE A 186 23.28 -2.11 1.76
N LYS A 187 23.26 -2.71 0.59
CA LYS A 187 22.14 -2.66 -0.35
C LYS A 187 21.45 -4.02 -0.38
N ILE A 188 20.14 -4.01 -0.24
CA ILE A 188 19.32 -5.22 -0.21
C ILE A 188 18.22 -5.10 -1.25
N VAL A 189 18.03 -6.15 -2.06
CA VAL A 189 16.92 -6.26 -3.01
C VAL A 189 15.98 -7.36 -2.52
N LEU A 190 14.72 -6.99 -2.29
CA LEU A 190 13.63 -7.91 -1.95
C LEU A 190 12.62 -8.00 -3.09
N ILE A 191 12.05 -9.18 -3.30
CA ILE A 191 10.87 -9.39 -4.15
C ILE A 191 9.61 -9.37 -3.29
N GLU A 192 9.61 -10.06 -2.16
CA GLU A 192 8.55 -10.02 -1.15
C GLU A 192 8.77 -8.86 -0.15
N GLY A 193 7.99 -8.80 0.90
CA GLY A 193 8.14 -7.79 1.95
C GLY A 193 7.38 -8.24 3.20
N LYS A 194 7.97 -9.16 3.95
CA LYS A 194 7.43 -9.59 5.25
C LYS A 194 7.54 -8.49 6.28
N ASN A 195 6.74 -8.57 7.32
CA ASN A 195 6.75 -7.57 8.38
C ASN A 195 8.14 -7.40 8.97
N ARG A 196 8.68 -6.18 8.88
CA ARG A 196 10.01 -5.78 9.39
C ARG A 196 11.15 -6.71 8.97
N GLU A 197 11.05 -7.35 7.81
CA GLU A 197 11.93 -8.39 7.31
C GLU A 197 13.41 -8.06 7.47
N ILE A 198 13.87 -6.96 6.88
CA ILE A 198 15.28 -6.55 6.93
C ILE A 198 15.73 -6.33 8.38
N ARG A 199 14.90 -5.67 9.19
CA ARG A 199 15.24 -5.40 10.60
C ARG A 199 15.34 -6.69 11.42
N ARG A 200 14.38 -7.61 11.27
CA ARG A 200 14.40 -8.90 11.96
C ARG A 200 15.61 -9.75 11.60
N VAL A 201 15.97 -9.76 10.31
CA VAL A 201 17.13 -10.51 9.83
C VAL A 201 18.43 -9.92 10.39
N LEU A 202 18.60 -8.60 10.40
CA LEU A 202 19.76 -7.95 11.02
C LEU A 202 19.79 -8.14 12.54
N GLU A 203 18.67 -7.98 13.22
CA GLU A 203 18.52 -8.18 14.66
C GLU A 203 18.89 -9.60 15.08
N SER A 204 18.54 -10.63 14.28
CA SER A 204 18.91 -12.03 14.55
C SER A 204 20.42 -12.30 14.48
N GLN A 205 21.17 -11.41 13.86
CA GLN A 205 22.63 -11.43 13.79
C GLN A 205 23.28 -10.41 14.74
N ASN A 206 22.52 -9.87 15.69
CA ASN A 206 22.93 -8.81 16.62
C ASN A 206 23.39 -7.52 15.91
N ILE A 207 22.90 -7.25 14.70
CA ILE A 207 23.22 -6.05 13.93
C ILE A 207 22.07 -5.05 14.03
N GLY A 208 22.31 -3.90 14.65
CA GLY A 208 21.32 -2.84 14.77
C GLY A 208 21.13 -2.05 13.48
N THR A 209 19.89 -1.67 13.17
CA THR A 209 19.55 -0.83 12.00
C THR A 209 19.47 0.64 12.40
N LYS A 210 20.38 1.48 11.92
CA LYS A 210 20.35 2.94 12.11
C LYS A 210 19.42 3.64 11.14
N SER A 211 19.50 3.28 9.87
CA SER A 211 18.68 3.88 8.80
C SER A 211 18.28 2.80 7.80
N LEU A 212 17.04 2.88 7.28
CA LEU A 212 16.52 2.01 6.24
C LEU A 212 15.75 2.87 5.25
N VAL A 213 16.23 2.94 4.02
CA VAL A 213 15.67 3.77 2.96
C VAL A 213 15.35 2.89 1.75
N ARG A 214 14.11 2.89 1.30
CA ARG A 214 13.76 2.26 0.02
C ARG A 214 14.05 3.22 -1.12
N VAL A 215 14.96 2.84 -2.00
CA VAL A 215 15.49 3.70 -3.07
C VAL A 215 14.99 3.29 -4.46
N ARG A 216 14.38 2.11 -4.63
CA ARG A 216 13.83 1.65 -5.90
C ARG A 216 12.62 0.76 -5.69
N ILE A 217 11.65 0.88 -6.60
CA ILE A 217 10.49 -0.03 -6.72
C ILE A 217 10.33 -0.36 -8.21
N GLY A 218 10.62 -1.61 -8.60
CA GLY A 218 10.61 -2.04 -9.99
C GLY A 218 11.61 -1.24 -10.83
N CYS A 219 11.12 -0.53 -11.84
CA CYS A 219 11.92 0.33 -12.73
C CYS A 219 12.02 1.78 -12.24
N VAL A 220 11.36 2.16 -11.14
CA VAL A 220 11.35 3.53 -10.61
C VAL A 220 12.40 3.66 -9.51
N ASN A 221 13.31 4.64 -9.62
CA ASN A 221 14.43 4.93 -8.72
C ASN A 221 14.60 6.44 -8.52
#